data_ecfc54bd65811422907f32da14f10664
#
_entry.id   ecfc54bd65811422907f32da14f10664
#
_cell.length_a   1.000
_cell.length_b   1.000
_cell.length_c   1.000
_cell.angle_alpha   90.00
_cell.angle_beta   90.00
_cell.angle_gamma   90.00
#
_symmetry.space_group_name_H-M   'P 1'
#
loop_
_entity.id
_entity.type
_entity.pdbx_description
1 polymer ?
#
loop_
_entity_poly.entity_id
_entity_poly.type
_entity_poly.pdbx_seq_one_letter_code
_entity_poly.pdbx_strand_id
1 'polypeptide(L)'
;MKKLQIGVVGVGVMGKSLALNFESKGYSVALYDISKEKVDEIIEENRGKNLVGTHIVEEFVNSLESPRKILLMVNAGEITDKAIDSLVPHLDKGDILIDGGNTYFVDTIRRNKRLAEEGINFIGAGVSGGEEGALKGPSIMPGGQKDAYEKVKDMLENISAKVNNEPCCSYIGPNGAGHYVKMVHNGIEYGDMQLICEAYFFLKQTLDLTAEEFHEIFAEWNKGELNSYLIEITADIFKKKDEETGEPLVDVILDTAGQKGTGKWTSQSALDLGISLPIITESVFARCISALKEERVNASKVLSGPKDKTAIGVEKAELIEAVRQALYMSKICSYAQGFTQLKAASEEYDWNLDFGSISMLWRGGCIIRAAFLQNIKEAYETNTDLPNLLLDPYFKEIVESYQGGLRQIISMAVQQGIPIPAFSAAISYYDSYRTAKLPANLLQAQRDYFGAHTYKRVDKEGTFHTKWI
;
A
#
# COMPACT_ATOMS: atom_id res chain seq x y z
N MET A 1 -28.51 8.34 -31.01
CA MET A 1 -27.56 7.24 -30.66
C MET A 1 -27.93 6.68 -29.29
N LYS A 2 -27.66 5.41 -29.03
CA LYS A 2 -27.85 4.82 -27.71
C LYS A 2 -26.84 5.47 -26.78
N LYS A 3 -27.29 5.89 -25.58
CA LYS A 3 -26.40 6.47 -24.57
C LYS A 3 -25.46 5.43 -24.02
N LEU A 4 -24.25 5.85 -23.59
CA LEU A 4 -23.20 5.00 -23.08
C LEU A 4 -23.30 4.88 -21.55
N GLN A 5 -22.90 3.73 -21.00
CA GLN A 5 -23.16 3.37 -19.61
C GLN A 5 -22.14 3.97 -18.63
N ILE A 6 -20.90 4.18 -19.09
CA ILE A 6 -19.83 4.76 -18.26
C ILE A 6 -18.88 5.61 -19.10
N GLY A 7 -18.38 6.69 -18.53
CA GLY A 7 -17.30 7.50 -19.10
C GLY A 7 -15.97 7.28 -18.37
N VAL A 8 -14.86 7.32 -19.09
CA VAL A 8 -13.50 7.31 -18.52
C VAL A 8 -12.78 8.56 -18.96
N VAL A 9 -12.32 9.36 -18.01
CA VAL A 9 -11.53 10.57 -18.20
C VAL A 9 -10.09 10.30 -17.80
N GLY A 10 -9.15 10.54 -18.72
CA GLY A 10 -7.76 10.17 -18.56
C GLY A 10 -7.51 8.74 -19.04
N VAL A 11 -7.05 8.62 -20.27
CA VAL A 11 -6.82 7.33 -20.94
C VAL A 11 -5.32 6.95 -21.01
N GLY A 12 -4.57 7.30 -19.97
CA GLY A 12 -3.24 6.73 -19.74
C GLY A 12 -3.31 5.22 -19.50
N VAL A 13 -2.19 4.58 -19.15
CA VAL A 13 -2.09 3.12 -18.99
C VAL A 13 -3.24 2.52 -18.17
N MET A 14 -3.50 3.06 -16.97
CA MET A 14 -4.56 2.56 -16.10
C MET A 14 -5.96 2.85 -16.64
N GLY A 15 -6.20 4.06 -17.14
CA GLY A 15 -7.52 4.44 -17.68
C GLY A 15 -7.89 3.65 -18.92
N LYS A 16 -6.95 3.43 -19.87
CA LYS A 16 -7.11 2.54 -21.01
C LYS A 16 -7.45 1.12 -20.55
N SER A 17 -6.69 0.57 -19.62
CA SER A 17 -6.87 -0.80 -19.12
C SER A 17 -8.23 -0.99 -18.45
N LEU A 18 -8.68 -0.04 -17.59
CA LEU A 18 -10.00 -0.09 -16.97
C LEU A 18 -11.14 0.07 -17.97
N ALA A 19 -11.01 0.96 -18.97
CA ALA A 19 -11.99 1.13 -20.02
C ALA A 19 -12.19 -0.17 -20.84
N LEU A 20 -11.09 -0.84 -21.19
CA LEU A 20 -11.12 -2.13 -21.86
C LEU A 20 -11.69 -3.24 -20.96
N ASN A 21 -11.43 -3.20 -19.66
CA ASN A 21 -12.02 -4.12 -18.72
C ASN A 21 -13.55 -3.94 -18.64
N PHE A 22 -14.05 -2.70 -18.50
CA PHE A 22 -15.50 -2.42 -18.56
C PHE A 22 -16.11 -2.95 -19.85
N GLU A 23 -15.50 -2.65 -20.99
CA GLU A 23 -15.97 -3.13 -22.30
C GLU A 23 -16.03 -4.65 -22.37
N SER A 24 -15.01 -5.34 -21.86
CA SER A 24 -14.94 -6.80 -21.84
C SER A 24 -16.05 -7.46 -20.99
N LYS A 25 -16.64 -6.69 -20.06
CA LYS A 25 -17.80 -7.10 -19.26
C LYS A 25 -19.14 -6.69 -19.88
N GLY A 26 -19.12 -6.18 -21.10
CA GLY A 26 -20.30 -5.83 -21.89
C GLY A 26 -20.81 -4.39 -21.68
N TYR A 27 -20.09 -3.56 -20.97
CA TYR A 27 -20.44 -2.13 -20.85
C TYR A 27 -20.03 -1.33 -22.06
N SER A 28 -20.82 -0.33 -22.42
CA SER A 28 -20.47 0.66 -23.43
C SER A 28 -19.77 1.84 -22.76
N VAL A 29 -18.61 2.24 -23.29
CA VAL A 29 -17.68 3.17 -22.63
C VAL A 29 -17.40 4.38 -23.51
N ALA A 30 -17.57 5.59 -22.94
CA ALA A 30 -17.07 6.83 -23.52
C ALA A 30 -15.65 7.12 -23.03
N LEU A 31 -14.78 7.57 -23.92
CA LEU A 31 -13.38 7.94 -23.60
C LEU A 31 -13.17 9.43 -23.83
N TYR A 32 -12.52 10.08 -22.87
CA TYR A 32 -12.07 11.45 -22.99
C TYR A 32 -10.68 11.63 -22.36
N ASP A 33 -9.81 12.33 -23.07
CA ASP A 33 -8.51 12.79 -22.56
C ASP A 33 -8.21 14.18 -23.17
N ILE A 34 -7.36 14.97 -22.51
CA ILE A 34 -6.86 16.22 -23.05
C ILE A 34 -6.02 16.02 -24.33
N SER A 35 -5.37 14.85 -24.46
CA SER A 35 -4.72 14.40 -25.69
C SER A 35 -5.73 13.64 -26.55
N LYS A 36 -6.16 14.27 -27.65
CA LYS A 36 -7.05 13.66 -28.64
C LYS A 36 -6.40 12.46 -29.33
N GLU A 37 -5.10 12.57 -29.57
CA GLU A 37 -4.29 11.54 -30.22
C GLU A 37 -4.37 10.21 -29.44
N LYS A 38 -4.25 10.24 -28.10
CA LYS A 38 -4.37 9.04 -27.29
C LYS A 38 -5.75 8.40 -27.38
N VAL A 39 -6.81 9.20 -27.42
CA VAL A 39 -8.18 8.70 -27.59
C VAL A 39 -8.32 8.02 -28.95
N ASP A 40 -7.85 8.67 -30.01
CA ASP A 40 -7.93 8.16 -31.39
C ASP A 40 -7.13 6.87 -31.56
N GLU A 41 -5.92 6.78 -30.99
CA GLU A 41 -5.09 5.56 -30.97
C GLU A 41 -5.84 4.40 -30.33
N ILE A 42 -6.45 4.61 -29.16
CA ILE A 42 -7.18 3.55 -28.45
C ILE A 42 -8.39 3.07 -29.26
N ILE A 43 -9.15 3.99 -29.87
CA ILE A 43 -10.29 3.64 -30.71
C ILE A 43 -9.83 2.86 -31.96
N GLU A 44 -8.74 3.31 -32.60
CA GLU A 44 -8.17 2.63 -33.78
C GLU A 44 -7.71 1.21 -33.45
N GLU A 45 -6.94 1.03 -32.34
CA GLU A 45 -6.46 -0.28 -31.87
C GLU A 45 -7.60 -1.23 -31.47
N ASN A 46 -8.76 -0.70 -31.10
CA ASN A 46 -9.89 -1.47 -30.57
C ASN A 46 -11.15 -1.35 -31.44
N ARG A 47 -10.99 -1.25 -32.76
CA ARG A 47 -12.11 -1.18 -33.70
C ARG A 47 -13.08 -2.35 -33.50
N GLY A 48 -14.37 -2.02 -33.49
CA GLY A 48 -15.45 -3.01 -33.31
C GLY A 48 -15.85 -3.28 -31.85
N LYS A 49 -15.13 -2.72 -30.86
CA LYS A 49 -15.54 -2.75 -29.47
C LYS A 49 -16.55 -1.64 -29.15
N ASN A 50 -17.26 -1.78 -28.02
CA ASN A 50 -18.22 -0.80 -27.51
C ASN A 50 -17.55 0.43 -26.88
N LEU A 51 -16.57 1.01 -27.57
CA LEU A 51 -15.83 2.20 -27.15
C LEU A 51 -16.15 3.38 -28.06
N VAL A 52 -16.36 4.56 -27.50
CA VAL A 52 -16.58 5.80 -28.24
C VAL A 52 -15.61 6.86 -27.76
N GLY A 53 -14.75 7.34 -28.62
CA GLY A 53 -13.86 8.47 -28.35
C GLY A 53 -14.58 9.80 -28.52
N THR A 54 -14.29 10.75 -27.63
CA THR A 54 -14.79 12.12 -27.69
C THR A 54 -13.63 13.09 -27.44
N HIS A 55 -13.73 14.29 -28.04
CA HIS A 55 -12.67 15.31 -27.98
C HIS A 55 -13.10 16.59 -27.26
N ILE A 56 -14.36 16.67 -26.88
CA ILE A 56 -14.98 17.82 -26.22
C ILE A 56 -15.72 17.32 -24.98
N VAL A 57 -15.52 17.98 -23.85
CA VAL A 57 -16.12 17.59 -22.55
C VAL A 57 -17.66 17.52 -22.64
N GLU A 58 -18.29 18.51 -23.27
CA GLU A 58 -19.74 18.55 -23.42
C GLU A 58 -20.26 17.36 -24.22
N GLU A 59 -19.61 16.99 -25.33
CA GLU A 59 -19.97 15.82 -26.15
C GLU A 59 -19.78 14.53 -25.34
N PHE A 60 -18.69 14.43 -24.58
CA PHE A 60 -18.42 13.31 -23.69
C PHE A 60 -19.55 13.13 -22.67
N VAL A 61 -19.86 14.16 -21.92
CA VAL A 61 -20.90 14.11 -20.87
C VAL A 61 -22.26 13.82 -21.49
N ASN A 62 -22.59 14.47 -22.62
CA ASN A 62 -23.86 14.27 -23.34
C ASN A 62 -23.97 12.89 -24.00
N SER A 63 -22.89 12.15 -24.19
CA SER A 63 -22.91 10.77 -24.68
C SER A 63 -23.41 9.76 -23.66
N LEU A 64 -23.37 10.09 -22.37
CA LEU A 64 -23.67 9.19 -21.25
C LEU A 64 -25.17 9.15 -20.89
N GLU A 65 -25.63 8.02 -20.38
CA GLU A 65 -26.96 7.86 -19.77
C GLU A 65 -27.02 8.46 -18.36
N SER A 66 -28.18 9.01 -18.00
CA SER A 66 -28.41 9.55 -16.64
C SER A 66 -28.94 8.47 -15.67
N PRO A 67 -28.50 8.48 -14.39
CA PRO A 67 -27.45 9.32 -13.86
C PRO A 67 -26.10 8.94 -14.48
N ARG A 68 -25.35 9.96 -14.90
CA ARG A 68 -24.05 9.75 -15.54
C ARG A 68 -23.05 9.16 -14.55
N LYS A 69 -22.21 8.25 -15.01
CA LYS A 69 -21.15 7.60 -14.23
C LYS A 69 -19.83 7.88 -14.92
N ILE A 70 -18.93 8.59 -14.27
CA ILE A 70 -17.67 9.03 -14.88
C ILE A 70 -16.51 8.64 -13.96
N LEU A 71 -15.62 7.79 -14.48
CA LEU A 71 -14.38 7.40 -13.81
C LEU A 71 -13.24 8.34 -14.20
N LEU A 72 -12.60 8.96 -13.22
CA LEU A 72 -11.44 9.82 -13.38
C LEU A 72 -10.16 8.99 -13.14
N MET A 73 -9.31 8.88 -14.13
CA MET A 73 -8.00 8.20 -14.08
C MET A 73 -6.88 9.17 -14.44
N VAL A 74 -6.87 10.30 -13.77
CA VAL A 74 -5.90 11.38 -13.95
C VAL A 74 -4.91 11.46 -12.77
N ASN A 75 -3.83 12.23 -12.92
CA ASN A 75 -2.88 12.43 -11.83
C ASN A 75 -3.55 13.12 -10.64
N ALA A 76 -3.24 12.63 -9.43
CA ALA A 76 -3.76 13.19 -8.20
C ALA A 76 -3.36 14.66 -7.97
N GLY A 77 -4.11 15.35 -7.13
CA GLY A 77 -3.88 16.77 -6.79
C GLY A 77 -4.64 17.71 -7.71
N GLU A 78 -4.02 18.82 -8.08
CA GLU A 78 -4.66 19.89 -8.89
C GLU A 78 -5.20 19.42 -10.24
N ILE A 79 -4.59 18.40 -10.85
CA ILE A 79 -5.04 17.87 -12.13
C ILE A 79 -6.43 17.22 -11.97
N THR A 80 -6.65 16.52 -10.86
CA THR A 80 -7.98 15.96 -10.54
C THR A 80 -9.00 17.08 -10.32
N ASP A 81 -8.64 18.16 -9.61
CA ASP A 81 -9.53 19.31 -9.42
C ASP A 81 -9.90 19.96 -10.76
N LYS A 82 -8.92 20.20 -11.65
CA LYS A 82 -9.16 20.75 -13.00
C LYS A 82 -10.07 19.85 -13.86
N ALA A 83 -9.89 18.53 -13.76
CA ALA A 83 -10.75 17.58 -14.47
C ALA A 83 -12.20 17.66 -13.96
N ILE A 84 -12.39 17.69 -12.65
CA ILE A 84 -13.70 17.85 -12.02
C ILE A 84 -14.34 19.19 -12.45
N ASP A 85 -13.59 20.30 -12.35
CA ASP A 85 -14.08 21.64 -12.68
C ASP A 85 -14.49 21.77 -14.16
N SER A 86 -13.87 21.04 -15.05
CA SER A 86 -14.25 20.98 -16.47
C SER A 86 -15.54 20.20 -16.73
N LEU A 87 -15.84 19.20 -15.88
CA LEU A 87 -17.02 18.34 -16.04
C LEU A 87 -18.27 18.94 -15.35
N VAL A 88 -18.11 19.52 -14.19
CA VAL A 88 -19.23 20.02 -13.33
C VAL A 88 -20.25 20.89 -14.07
N PRO A 89 -19.85 21.84 -14.96
CA PRO A 89 -20.82 22.67 -15.69
C PRO A 89 -21.77 21.90 -16.63
N HIS A 90 -21.42 20.64 -16.95
CA HIS A 90 -22.18 19.79 -17.87
C HIS A 90 -22.93 18.65 -17.15
N LEU A 91 -22.77 18.54 -15.81
CA LEU A 91 -23.39 17.49 -15.01
C LEU A 91 -24.74 17.94 -14.43
N ASP A 92 -25.60 16.96 -14.19
CA ASP A 92 -26.89 17.15 -13.54
C ASP A 92 -26.83 16.59 -12.10
N LYS A 93 -27.75 17.04 -11.25
CA LYS A 93 -27.90 16.50 -9.89
C LYS A 93 -28.16 15.00 -9.94
N GLY A 94 -27.41 14.27 -9.12
CA GLY A 94 -27.48 12.82 -9.03
C GLY A 94 -26.47 12.10 -9.91
N ASP A 95 -25.73 12.80 -10.80
CA ASP A 95 -24.59 12.23 -11.53
C ASP A 95 -23.47 11.84 -10.57
N ILE A 96 -22.61 10.91 -10.98
CA ILE A 96 -21.60 10.26 -10.13
C ILE A 96 -20.23 10.42 -10.77
N LEU A 97 -19.33 11.09 -10.06
CA LEU A 97 -17.90 11.11 -10.35
C LEU A 97 -17.18 10.07 -9.48
N ILE A 98 -16.34 9.25 -10.08
CA ILE A 98 -15.53 8.23 -9.41
C ILE A 98 -14.07 8.60 -9.60
N ASP A 99 -13.36 9.01 -8.54
CA ASP A 99 -11.92 9.25 -8.59
C ASP A 99 -11.19 7.93 -8.34
N GLY A 100 -10.63 7.34 -9.41
CA GLY A 100 -9.84 6.09 -9.36
C GLY A 100 -8.34 6.33 -9.23
N GLY A 101 -7.88 7.56 -9.05
CA GLY A 101 -6.49 7.92 -8.87
C GLY A 101 -5.93 7.52 -7.49
N ASN A 102 -4.60 7.57 -7.34
CA ASN A 102 -3.98 7.48 -6.02
C ASN A 102 -4.04 8.85 -5.32
N THR A 103 -5.25 9.26 -4.95
CA THR A 103 -5.52 10.59 -4.39
C THR A 103 -5.27 10.61 -2.88
N TYR A 104 -4.72 11.73 -2.40
CA TYR A 104 -4.62 11.96 -0.96
C TYR A 104 -6.03 12.10 -0.35
N PHE A 105 -6.34 11.30 0.66
CA PHE A 105 -7.70 11.17 1.18
C PHE A 105 -8.33 12.47 1.68
N VAL A 106 -7.52 13.42 2.15
CA VAL A 106 -7.97 14.76 2.59
C VAL A 106 -8.56 15.55 1.42
N ASP A 107 -7.94 15.45 0.23
CA ASP A 107 -8.49 16.06 -0.98
C ASP A 107 -9.81 15.39 -1.39
N THR A 108 -9.91 14.08 -1.19
CA THR A 108 -11.15 13.33 -1.44
C THR A 108 -12.29 13.80 -0.53
N ILE A 109 -12.01 13.99 0.77
CA ILE A 109 -12.99 14.53 1.73
C ILE A 109 -13.44 15.93 1.28
N ARG A 110 -12.50 16.80 0.92
CA ARG A 110 -12.79 18.15 0.44
C ARG A 110 -13.66 18.14 -0.82
N ARG A 111 -13.31 17.32 -1.82
CA ARG A 111 -14.06 17.17 -3.08
C ARG A 111 -15.45 16.60 -2.84
N ASN A 112 -15.55 15.56 -2.01
CA ASN A 112 -16.84 14.95 -1.66
C ASN A 112 -17.80 15.97 -1.04
N LYS A 113 -17.32 16.79 -0.10
CA LYS A 113 -18.11 17.86 0.52
C LYS A 113 -18.56 18.92 -0.50
N ARG A 114 -17.62 19.43 -1.32
CA ARG A 114 -17.93 20.45 -2.34
C ARG A 114 -18.98 19.98 -3.33
N LEU A 115 -18.78 18.80 -3.89
CA LEU A 115 -19.68 18.27 -4.93
C LEU A 115 -21.06 17.90 -4.39
N ALA A 116 -21.15 17.47 -3.13
CA ALA A 116 -22.43 17.23 -2.48
C ALA A 116 -23.28 18.51 -2.36
N GLU A 117 -22.66 19.68 -2.14
CA GLU A 117 -23.36 20.99 -2.13
C GLU A 117 -23.95 21.33 -3.51
N GLU A 118 -23.34 20.84 -4.58
CA GLU A 118 -23.81 20.97 -5.98
C GLU A 118 -24.81 19.87 -6.38
N GLY A 119 -25.02 18.87 -5.49
CA GLY A 119 -25.89 17.72 -5.73
C GLY A 119 -25.26 16.64 -6.59
N ILE A 120 -23.95 16.68 -6.81
CA ILE A 120 -23.17 15.69 -7.55
C ILE A 120 -22.59 14.70 -6.55
N ASN A 121 -22.69 13.41 -6.83
CA ASN A 121 -22.12 12.36 -6.02
C ASN A 121 -20.62 12.17 -6.36
N PHE A 122 -19.82 11.89 -5.33
CA PHE A 122 -18.39 11.65 -5.49
C PHE A 122 -17.94 10.40 -4.74
N ILE A 123 -17.29 9.49 -5.46
CA ILE A 123 -16.72 8.25 -4.90
C ILE A 123 -15.21 8.32 -5.07
N GLY A 124 -14.48 8.25 -3.96
CA GLY A 124 -13.04 8.04 -3.97
C GLY A 124 -12.76 6.54 -3.99
N ALA A 125 -12.33 6.00 -5.10
CA ALA A 125 -12.09 4.57 -5.27
C ALA A 125 -10.59 4.27 -5.40
N GLY A 126 -9.99 3.69 -4.36
CA GLY A 126 -8.64 3.15 -4.47
C GLY A 126 -8.61 1.96 -5.41
N VAL A 127 -7.81 2.04 -6.47
CA VAL A 127 -7.63 0.96 -7.46
C VAL A 127 -6.21 0.41 -7.34
N SER A 128 -6.07 -0.91 -7.28
CA SER A 128 -4.79 -1.61 -7.19
C SER A 128 -4.64 -2.64 -8.32
N GLY A 129 -3.43 -3.19 -8.49
CA GLY A 129 -3.15 -4.28 -9.44
C GLY A 129 -2.26 -3.91 -10.63
N GLY A 130 -1.85 -2.64 -10.75
CA GLY A 130 -1.05 -2.17 -11.88
C GLY A 130 -1.79 -2.30 -13.21
N GLU A 131 -1.05 -2.27 -14.32
CA GLU A 131 -1.61 -2.34 -15.67
C GLU A 131 -2.39 -3.62 -15.92
N GLU A 132 -1.77 -4.75 -15.60
CA GLU A 132 -2.38 -6.07 -15.82
C GLU A 132 -3.62 -6.28 -14.94
N GLY A 133 -3.53 -5.89 -13.66
CA GLY A 133 -4.68 -5.96 -12.76
C GLY A 133 -5.82 -5.06 -13.22
N ALA A 134 -5.55 -3.85 -13.65
CA ALA A 134 -6.58 -2.95 -14.19
C ALA A 134 -7.31 -3.56 -15.39
N LEU A 135 -6.60 -4.28 -16.25
CA LEU A 135 -7.18 -4.93 -17.43
C LEU A 135 -7.95 -6.21 -17.10
N LYS A 136 -7.42 -7.04 -16.21
CA LYS A 136 -7.94 -8.39 -15.94
C LYS A 136 -8.83 -8.49 -14.70
N GLY A 137 -8.68 -7.58 -13.76
CA GLY A 137 -9.44 -7.53 -12.50
C GLY A 137 -8.63 -6.88 -11.39
N PRO A 138 -8.84 -5.59 -11.11
CA PRO A 138 -8.21 -4.90 -9.99
C PRO A 138 -8.89 -5.20 -8.66
N SER A 139 -8.18 -4.97 -7.55
CA SER A 139 -8.81 -4.71 -6.25
C SER A 139 -9.32 -3.27 -6.22
N ILE A 140 -10.57 -3.07 -5.82
CA ILE A 140 -11.21 -1.75 -5.79
C ILE A 140 -11.75 -1.46 -4.39
N MET A 141 -11.39 -0.29 -3.85
CA MET A 141 -11.74 0.17 -2.50
C MET A 141 -12.57 1.46 -2.59
N PRO A 142 -13.88 1.40 -2.93
CA PRO A 142 -14.72 2.57 -3.10
C PRO A 142 -15.21 3.12 -1.76
N GLY A 143 -15.11 4.45 -1.58
CA GLY A 143 -15.67 5.21 -0.47
C GLY A 143 -16.37 6.47 -0.97
N GLY A 144 -17.37 6.94 -0.24
CA GLY A 144 -18.17 8.12 -0.63
C GLY A 144 -19.62 7.97 -0.21
N GLN A 145 -20.54 8.62 -0.94
CA GLN A 145 -21.97 8.48 -0.67
C GLN A 145 -22.42 7.04 -0.95
N LYS A 146 -23.00 6.39 0.06
CA LYS A 146 -23.43 4.99 -0.03
C LYS A 146 -24.48 4.76 -1.14
N ASP A 147 -25.46 5.67 -1.23
CA ASP A 147 -26.51 5.58 -2.26
C ASP A 147 -25.96 5.73 -3.68
N ALA A 148 -24.85 6.45 -3.85
CA ALA A 148 -24.16 6.55 -5.12
C ALA A 148 -23.38 5.27 -5.43
N TYR A 149 -22.72 4.69 -4.42
CA TYR A 149 -22.05 3.41 -4.57
C TYR A 149 -23.01 2.31 -5.03
N GLU A 150 -24.20 2.20 -4.45
CA GLU A 150 -25.19 1.17 -4.85
C GLU A 150 -25.56 1.25 -6.34
N LYS A 151 -25.47 2.43 -6.97
CA LYS A 151 -25.73 2.60 -8.42
C LYS A 151 -24.56 2.19 -9.32
N VAL A 152 -23.36 2.05 -8.79
CA VAL A 152 -22.15 1.66 -9.53
C VAL A 152 -21.56 0.33 -9.04
N LYS A 153 -22.11 -0.24 -7.97
CA LYS A 153 -21.67 -1.46 -7.32
C LYS A 153 -21.44 -2.60 -8.32
N ASP A 154 -22.48 -2.97 -9.07
CA ASP A 154 -22.41 -4.09 -10.01
C ASP A 154 -21.31 -3.88 -11.06
N MET A 155 -21.14 -2.63 -11.53
CA MET A 155 -20.12 -2.30 -12.51
C MET A 155 -18.71 -2.50 -11.92
N LEU A 156 -18.47 -1.98 -10.71
CA LEU A 156 -17.18 -2.08 -10.04
C LEU A 156 -16.86 -3.52 -9.63
N GLU A 157 -17.85 -4.26 -9.10
CA GLU A 157 -17.68 -5.67 -8.77
C GLU A 157 -17.43 -6.54 -10.01
N ASN A 158 -18.07 -6.24 -11.14
CA ASN A 158 -17.88 -7.01 -12.37
C ASN A 158 -16.47 -6.87 -12.94
N ILE A 159 -15.87 -5.68 -12.88
CA ILE A 159 -14.51 -5.44 -13.37
C ILE A 159 -13.42 -5.83 -12.37
N SER A 160 -13.77 -6.04 -11.09
CA SER A 160 -12.80 -6.38 -10.04
C SER A 160 -12.30 -7.83 -10.17
N ALA A 161 -11.15 -8.12 -9.55
CA ALA A 161 -10.68 -9.47 -9.34
C ALA A 161 -11.71 -10.29 -8.56
N LYS A 162 -11.76 -11.59 -8.83
CA LYS A 162 -12.63 -12.53 -8.08
C LYS A 162 -11.78 -13.65 -7.52
N VAL A 163 -11.93 -13.88 -6.22
CA VAL A 163 -11.31 -15.01 -5.52
C VAL A 163 -12.44 -15.86 -4.95
N ASN A 164 -12.50 -17.14 -5.31
CA ASN A 164 -13.61 -18.04 -4.95
C ASN A 164 -15.00 -17.48 -5.33
N ASN A 165 -15.10 -16.82 -6.49
CA ASN A 165 -16.29 -16.10 -6.99
C ASN A 165 -16.71 -14.86 -6.20
N GLU A 166 -15.98 -14.47 -5.16
CA GLU A 166 -16.22 -13.24 -4.41
C GLU A 166 -15.42 -12.08 -5.03
N PRO A 167 -16.04 -10.92 -5.30
CA PRO A 167 -15.34 -9.77 -5.86
C PRO A 167 -14.37 -9.13 -4.85
N CYS A 168 -13.19 -8.75 -5.31
CA CYS A 168 -12.26 -7.92 -4.54
C CYS A 168 -12.66 -6.43 -4.63
N CYS A 169 -13.92 -6.16 -4.38
CA CYS A 169 -14.53 -4.84 -4.39
C CYS A 169 -15.68 -4.81 -3.39
N SER A 170 -15.67 -3.88 -2.44
CA SER A 170 -16.81 -3.61 -1.56
C SER A 170 -16.75 -2.18 -1.05
N TYR A 171 -17.91 -1.64 -0.63
CA TYR A 171 -17.97 -0.32 -0.01
C TYR A 171 -17.13 -0.26 1.26
N ILE A 172 -16.23 0.74 1.32
CA ILE A 172 -15.33 0.91 2.47
C ILE A 172 -15.98 1.76 3.57
N GLY A 173 -16.54 2.90 3.19
CA GLY A 173 -17.05 3.88 4.14
C GLY A 173 -17.32 5.23 3.49
N PRO A 174 -17.77 6.23 4.26
CA PRO A 174 -18.10 7.54 3.71
C PRO A 174 -16.85 8.32 3.27
N ASN A 175 -17.08 9.35 2.48
CA ASN A 175 -16.12 10.36 2.02
C ASN A 175 -14.75 9.80 1.60
N GLY A 176 -13.67 10.09 2.32
CA GLY A 176 -12.28 9.72 1.97
C GLY A 176 -11.86 8.30 2.32
N ALA A 177 -12.73 7.48 2.93
CA ALA A 177 -12.38 6.16 3.48
C ALA A 177 -11.74 5.21 2.45
N GLY A 178 -12.25 5.18 1.22
CA GLY A 178 -11.70 4.31 0.16
C GLY A 178 -10.26 4.65 -0.19
N HIS A 179 -9.95 5.92 -0.41
CA HIS A 179 -8.59 6.38 -0.68
C HIS A 179 -7.67 6.22 0.55
N TYR A 180 -8.19 6.36 1.76
CA TYR A 180 -7.41 6.10 2.97
C TYR A 180 -6.97 4.64 3.06
N VAL A 181 -7.90 3.71 2.88
CA VAL A 181 -7.59 2.27 2.88
C VAL A 181 -6.58 1.94 1.79
N LYS A 182 -6.71 2.54 0.60
CA LYS A 182 -5.72 2.37 -0.48
C LYS A 182 -4.37 2.99 -0.13
N MET A 183 -4.33 4.13 0.55
CA MET A 183 -3.10 4.76 1.01
C MET A 183 -2.35 3.85 2.00
N VAL A 184 -3.05 3.28 2.98
CA VAL A 184 -2.47 2.33 3.95
C VAL A 184 -2.02 1.03 3.28
N HIS A 185 -2.83 0.49 2.34
CA HIS A 185 -2.42 -0.62 1.48
C HIS A 185 -1.05 -0.34 0.83
N ASN A 186 -0.88 0.84 0.23
CA ASN A 186 0.41 1.20 -0.39
C ASN A 186 1.53 1.37 0.64
N GLY A 187 1.22 1.83 1.86
CA GLY A 187 2.19 1.86 2.95
C GLY A 187 2.70 0.46 3.31
N ILE A 188 1.80 -0.50 3.47
CA ILE A 188 2.14 -1.91 3.69
C ILE A 188 2.97 -2.46 2.53
N GLU A 189 2.62 -2.13 1.30
CA GLU A 189 3.39 -2.49 0.09
C GLU A 189 4.84 -2.00 0.17
N TYR A 190 5.07 -0.77 0.64
CA TYR A 190 6.41 -0.25 0.84
C TYR A 190 7.19 -1.05 1.89
N GLY A 191 6.53 -1.40 2.99
CA GLY A 191 7.09 -2.26 4.04
C GLY A 191 7.50 -3.63 3.49
N ASP A 192 6.58 -4.29 2.80
CA ASP A 192 6.82 -5.61 2.20
C ASP A 192 7.97 -5.61 1.20
N MET A 193 7.99 -4.63 0.30
CA MET A 193 9.07 -4.50 -0.69
C MET A 193 10.43 -4.29 -0.03
N GLN A 194 10.50 -3.40 0.98
CA GLN A 194 11.74 -3.14 1.70
C GLN A 194 12.24 -4.37 2.45
N LEU A 195 11.35 -5.09 3.14
CA LEU A 195 11.69 -6.31 3.86
C LEU A 195 12.24 -7.39 2.91
N ILE A 196 11.63 -7.57 1.74
CA ILE A 196 12.11 -8.50 0.70
C ILE A 196 13.49 -8.06 0.19
N CYS A 197 13.69 -6.77 -0.07
CA CYS A 197 14.99 -6.24 -0.50
C CYS A 197 16.07 -6.44 0.58
N GLU A 198 15.75 -6.27 1.85
CA GLU A 198 16.68 -6.50 2.96
C GLU A 198 17.03 -7.99 3.12
N ALA A 199 16.06 -8.88 2.96
CA ALA A 199 16.28 -10.33 2.93
C ALA A 199 17.25 -10.74 1.81
N TYR A 200 16.98 -10.25 0.58
CA TYR A 200 17.87 -10.43 -0.57
C TYR A 200 19.27 -9.89 -0.30
N PHE A 201 19.37 -8.63 0.16
CA PHE A 201 20.64 -7.98 0.35
C PHE A 201 21.48 -8.65 1.45
N PHE A 202 20.85 -9.03 2.56
CA PHE A 202 21.50 -9.77 3.63
C PHE A 202 22.07 -11.10 3.13
N LEU A 203 21.28 -11.92 2.45
CA LEU A 203 21.73 -13.20 1.89
C LEU A 203 22.84 -13.03 0.85
N LYS A 204 22.74 -11.99 -0.02
CA LYS A 204 23.77 -11.68 -1.02
C LYS A 204 25.11 -11.32 -0.37
N GLN A 205 25.08 -10.51 0.69
CA GLN A 205 26.28 -10.08 1.39
C GLN A 205 26.90 -11.19 2.27
N THR A 206 26.10 -12.15 2.71
CA THR A 206 26.55 -13.18 3.67
C THR A 206 26.90 -14.52 3.00
N LEU A 207 26.22 -14.90 1.93
CA LEU A 207 26.33 -16.23 1.28
C LEU A 207 26.82 -16.16 -0.18
N ASP A 208 26.98 -14.97 -0.75
CA ASP A 208 27.39 -14.76 -2.15
C ASP A 208 26.58 -15.61 -3.15
N LEU A 209 25.25 -15.60 -2.99
CA LEU A 209 24.32 -16.39 -3.79
C LEU A 209 24.22 -15.87 -5.22
N THR A 210 24.08 -16.80 -6.17
CA THR A 210 23.76 -16.49 -7.56
C THR A 210 22.28 -16.10 -7.75
N ALA A 211 21.96 -15.47 -8.86
CA ALA A 211 20.57 -15.14 -9.20
C ALA A 211 19.70 -16.41 -9.32
N GLU A 212 20.24 -17.51 -9.81
CA GLU A 212 19.52 -18.78 -9.89
C GLU A 212 19.19 -19.34 -8.51
N GLU A 213 20.13 -19.31 -7.57
CA GLU A 213 19.88 -19.69 -6.18
C GLU A 213 18.84 -18.81 -5.51
N PHE A 214 18.85 -17.49 -5.76
CA PHE A 214 17.79 -16.58 -5.28
C PHE A 214 16.44 -16.93 -5.87
N HIS A 215 16.37 -17.23 -7.18
CA HIS A 215 15.13 -17.69 -7.79
C HIS A 215 14.58 -18.93 -7.06
N GLU A 216 15.43 -19.95 -6.84
CA GLU A 216 15.03 -21.18 -6.16
C GLU A 216 14.53 -20.93 -4.74
N ILE A 217 15.22 -20.09 -3.96
CA ILE A 217 14.86 -19.74 -2.58
C ILE A 217 13.50 -19.04 -2.55
N PHE A 218 13.30 -17.99 -3.35
CA PHE A 218 12.03 -17.24 -3.36
C PHE A 218 10.88 -18.07 -3.95
N ALA A 219 11.14 -18.91 -4.94
CA ALA A 219 10.14 -19.84 -5.48
C ALA A 219 9.72 -20.89 -4.44
N GLU A 220 10.65 -21.38 -3.62
CA GLU A 220 10.33 -22.31 -2.53
C GLU A 220 9.54 -21.60 -1.42
N TRP A 221 9.95 -20.40 -1.02
CA TRP A 221 9.22 -19.60 -0.03
C TRP A 221 7.78 -19.28 -0.48
N ASN A 222 7.58 -19.11 -1.79
CA ASN A 222 6.24 -18.84 -2.36
C ASN A 222 5.30 -20.05 -2.33
N LYS A 223 5.78 -21.26 -2.03
CA LYS A 223 4.93 -22.45 -1.85
C LYS A 223 4.34 -22.55 -0.43
N GLY A 224 4.91 -21.81 0.53
CA GLY A 224 4.55 -21.84 1.94
C GLY A 224 3.80 -20.61 2.42
N GLU A 225 4.01 -20.26 3.68
CA GLU A 225 3.37 -19.14 4.38
C GLU A 225 3.72 -17.75 3.83
N LEU A 226 4.87 -17.61 3.14
CA LEU A 226 5.26 -16.39 2.44
C LEU A 226 4.59 -16.24 1.06
N ASN A 227 3.70 -17.16 0.66
CA ASN A 227 2.98 -17.06 -0.62
C ASN A 227 2.34 -15.68 -0.76
N SER A 228 2.83 -14.92 -1.73
CA SER A 228 2.35 -13.58 -2.04
C SER A 228 2.78 -13.14 -3.43
N TYR A 229 2.08 -12.15 -3.98
CA TYR A 229 2.43 -11.60 -5.29
C TYR A 229 3.86 -11.05 -5.34
N LEU A 230 4.30 -10.34 -4.29
CA LEU A 230 5.65 -9.78 -4.26
C LEU A 230 6.74 -10.86 -4.17
N ILE A 231 6.52 -11.96 -3.46
CA ILE A 231 7.47 -13.09 -3.43
C ILE A 231 7.49 -13.81 -4.80
N GLU A 232 6.32 -14.01 -5.43
CA GLU A 232 6.20 -14.58 -6.76
C GLU A 232 7.01 -13.81 -7.80
N ILE A 233 6.76 -12.49 -7.91
CA ILE A 233 7.49 -11.66 -8.88
C ILE A 233 8.98 -11.52 -8.53
N THR A 234 9.35 -11.59 -7.25
CA THR A 234 10.76 -11.58 -6.84
C THR A 234 11.49 -12.81 -7.38
N ALA A 235 10.88 -14.00 -7.28
CA ALA A 235 11.44 -15.20 -7.87
C ALA A 235 11.61 -15.06 -9.41
N ASP A 236 10.62 -14.47 -10.09
CA ASP A 236 10.68 -14.28 -11.56
C ASP A 236 11.71 -13.22 -11.98
N ILE A 237 11.89 -12.16 -11.19
CA ILE A 237 12.90 -11.12 -11.42
C ILE A 237 14.31 -11.75 -11.51
N PHE A 238 14.65 -12.69 -10.62
CA PHE A 238 15.95 -13.34 -10.62
C PHE A 238 16.21 -14.25 -11.82
N LYS A 239 15.18 -14.69 -12.54
CA LYS A 239 15.33 -15.43 -13.81
C LYS A 239 15.69 -14.54 -15.00
N LYS A 240 15.32 -13.26 -14.94
CA LYS A 240 15.49 -12.39 -16.11
C LYS A 240 16.94 -11.98 -16.26
N LYS A 241 17.49 -12.28 -17.45
CA LYS A 241 18.79 -11.78 -17.87
C LYS A 241 18.64 -10.53 -18.71
N ASP A 242 19.62 -9.66 -18.61
CA ASP A 242 19.77 -8.52 -19.48
C ASP A 242 20.18 -9.00 -20.89
N GLU A 243 19.54 -8.48 -21.92
CA GLU A 243 19.73 -8.93 -23.30
C GLU A 243 21.05 -8.42 -23.93
N GLU A 244 21.62 -7.33 -23.39
CA GLU A 244 22.85 -6.72 -23.88
C GLU A 244 24.09 -7.35 -23.21
N THR A 245 24.05 -7.55 -21.89
CA THR A 245 25.22 -8.01 -21.13
C THR A 245 25.21 -9.51 -20.86
N GLY A 246 24.03 -10.15 -20.86
CA GLY A 246 23.85 -11.55 -20.46
C GLY A 246 23.84 -11.77 -18.93
N GLU A 247 24.11 -10.74 -18.15
CA GLU A 247 24.09 -10.77 -16.68
C GLU A 247 22.65 -10.80 -16.13
N PRO A 248 22.44 -11.18 -14.86
CA PRO A 248 21.13 -11.02 -14.24
C PRO A 248 20.65 -9.57 -14.31
N LEU A 249 19.45 -9.33 -14.84
CA LEU A 249 18.94 -7.97 -15.05
C LEU A 249 18.94 -7.14 -13.76
N VAL A 250 18.66 -7.76 -12.61
CA VAL A 250 18.65 -7.08 -11.30
C VAL A 250 20.02 -6.48 -10.94
N ASP A 251 21.12 -7.04 -11.42
CA ASP A 251 22.46 -6.56 -11.12
C ASP A 251 22.89 -5.37 -11.99
N VAL A 252 22.21 -5.13 -13.11
CA VAL A 252 22.46 -3.95 -13.98
C VAL A 252 21.47 -2.81 -13.74
N ILE A 253 20.43 -3.03 -12.94
CA ILE A 253 19.49 -1.97 -12.52
C ILE A 253 20.14 -1.06 -11.49
N LEU A 254 20.03 0.25 -11.70
CA LEU A 254 20.53 1.26 -10.75
C LEU A 254 19.81 1.13 -9.38
N ASP A 255 20.57 1.11 -8.30
CA ASP A 255 20.10 0.97 -6.92
C ASP A 255 19.47 2.25 -6.33
N THR A 256 18.51 2.81 -7.07
CA THR A 256 17.67 3.94 -6.65
C THR A 256 16.21 3.58 -6.80
N ALA A 257 15.39 3.87 -5.79
CA ALA A 257 13.97 3.55 -5.79
C ALA A 257 13.10 4.80 -5.81
N GLY A 258 12.24 4.91 -6.82
CA GLY A 258 11.24 6.00 -6.92
C GLY A 258 10.06 5.80 -5.98
N GLN A 259 9.30 6.89 -5.76
CA GLN A 259 8.05 6.87 -5.00
C GLN A 259 7.06 7.91 -5.53
N LYS A 260 5.76 7.63 -5.40
CA LYS A 260 4.67 8.54 -5.80
C LYS A 260 4.00 9.25 -4.61
N GLY A 261 4.53 9.08 -3.38
CA GLY A 261 4.10 9.79 -2.18
C GLY A 261 3.11 9.06 -1.27
N THR A 262 2.50 7.95 -1.67
CA THR A 262 1.51 7.24 -0.86
C THR A 262 2.07 6.69 0.46
N GLY A 263 3.27 6.12 0.45
CA GLY A 263 3.96 5.69 1.68
C GLY A 263 4.30 6.85 2.62
N LYS A 264 4.70 8.01 2.05
CA LYS A 264 4.90 9.24 2.82
C LYS A 264 3.60 9.70 3.48
N TRP A 265 2.49 9.72 2.76
CA TRP A 265 1.19 10.12 3.33
C TRP A 265 0.72 9.16 4.42
N THR A 266 0.98 7.85 4.25
CA THR A 266 0.70 6.85 5.30
C THR A 266 1.47 7.17 6.57
N SER A 267 2.76 7.46 6.47
CA SER A 267 3.61 7.82 7.60
C SER A 267 3.20 9.17 8.24
N GLN A 268 2.88 10.19 7.44
CA GLN A 268 2.39 11.47 7.94
C GLN A 268 1.08 11.31 8.71
N SER A 269 0.11 10.59 8.15
CA SER A 269 -1.16 10.32 8.82
C SER A 269 -0.99 9.53 10.11
N ALA A 270 -0.05 8.58 10.17
CA ALA A 270 0.25 7.86 11.40
C ALA A 270 0.79 8.78 12.50
N LEU A 271 1.67 9.73 12.15
CA LEU A 271 2.17 10.75 13.08
C LEU A 271 1.04 11.66 13.58
N ASP A 272 0.15 12.10 12.69
CA ASP A 272 -1.01 12.93 13.03
C ASP A 272 -1.97 12.19 13.99
N LEU A 273 -2.17 10.88 13.78
CA LEU A 273 -3.01 10.03 14.62
C LEU A 273 -2.29 9.50 15.89
N GLY A 274 -1.00 9.78 16.05
CA GLY A 274 -0.20 9.25 17.17
C GLY A 274 0.02 7.74 17.13
N ILE A 275 0.06 7.14 15.94
CA ILE A 275 0.22 5.69 15.73
C ILE A 275 1.68 5.36 15.40
N SER A 276 2.19 4.32 16.05
CA SER A 276 3.55 3.80 15.79
C SER A 276 3.59 2.97 14.52
N LEU A 277 4.29 3.48 13.49
CA LEU A 277 4.37 2.89 12.15
C LEU A 277 5.83 2.77 11.65
N PRO A 278 6.76 2.21 12.46
CA PRO A 278 8.19 2.31 12.15
C PRO A 278 8.60 1.55 10.88
N ILE A 279 8.04 0.37 10.58
CA ILE A 279 8.46 -0.43 9.41
C ILE A 279 8.15 0.33 8.11
N ILE A 280 6.93 0.84 7.98
CA ILE A 280 6.48 1.56 6.79
C ILE A 280 7.27 2.88 6.65
N THR A 281 7.50 3.59 7.75
CA THR A 281 8.23 4.85 7.76
C THR A 281 9.72 4.65 7.39
N GLU A 282 10.37 3.62 7.94
CA GLU A 282 11.74 3.26 7.55
C GLU A 282 11.83 2.87 6.06
N SER A 283 10.81 2.21 5.52
CA SER A 283 10.76 1.89 4.09
C SER A 283 10.68 3.14 3.20
N VAL A 284 10.03 4.20 3.67
CA VAL A 284 10.06 5.51 3.00
C VAL A 284 11.44 6.14 3.08
N PHE A 285 12.07 6.12 4.25
CA PHE A 285 13.43 6.65 4.43
C PHE A 285 14.48 5.86 3.64
N ALA A 286 14.34 4.53 3.53
CA ALA A 286 15.20 3.72 2.70
C ALA A 286 15.16 4.14 1.22
N ARG A 287 13.98 4.51 0.70
CA ARG A 287 13.87 5.08 -0.66
C ARG A 287 14.51 6.46 -0.75
N CYS A 288 14.34 7.31 0.26
CA CYS A 288 14.97 8.62 0.29
C CYS A 288 16.51 8.51 0.24
N ILE A 289 17.09 7.64 1.08
CA ILE A 289 18.56 7.46 1.08
C ILE A 289 19.04 6.77 -0.21
N SER A 290 18.24 5.89 -0.82
CA SER A 290 18.59 5.25 -2.10
C SER A 290 18.78 6.29 -3.22
N ALA A 291 18.00 7.36 -3.21
CA ALA A 291 18.07 8.43 -4.20
C ALA A 291 19.39 9.25 -4.14
N LEU A 292 20.13 9.21 -3.03
CA LEU A 292 21.40 9.90 -2.83
C LEU A 292 22.58 9.10 -3.41
N LYS A 293 22.45 8.56 -4.62
CA LYS A 293 23.42 7.58 -5.18
C LYS A 293 24.85 8.10 -5.22
N GLU A 294 25.08 9.27 -5.78
CA GLU A 294 26.41 9.86 -5.90
C GLU A 294 27.02 10.16 -4.53
N GLU A 295 26.22 10.70 -3.60
CA GLU A 295 26.65 11.00 -2.24
C GLU A 295 27.03 9.71 -1.49
N ARG A 296 26.21 8.64 -1.61
CA ARG A 296 26.52 7.32 -1.02
C ARG A 296 27.81 6.73 -1.56
N VAL A 297 28.04 6.82 -2.87
CA VAL A 297 29.30 6.36 -3.50
C VAL A 297 30.49 7.15 -2.98
N ASN A 298 30.36 8.44 -2.76
CA ASN A 298 31.45 9.25 -2.20
C ASN A 298 31.65 8.93 -0.70
N ALA A 299 30.56 8.82 0.07
CA ALA A 299 30.61 8.45 1.48
C ALA A 299 31.29 7.10 1.71
N SER A 300 31.02 6.11 0.86
CA SER A 300 31.61 4.77 0.97
C SER A 300 33.15 4.73 0.83
N LYS A 301 33.75 5.78 0.22
CA LYS A 301 35.20 5.92 0.09
C LYS A 301 35.84 6.59 1.32
N VAL A 302 35.05 7.26 2.16
CA VAL A 302 35.51 8.07 3.29
C VAL A 302 35.19 7.42 4.63
N LEU A 303 33.97 6.85 4.74
CA LEU A 303 33.48 6.21 5.96
C LEU A 303 33.83 4.73 5.95
N SER A 304 34.56 4.25 6.98
CA SER A 304 34.87 2.84 7.12
C SER A 304 33.78 2.10 7.89
N GLY A 305 33.43 0.92 7.40
CA GLY A 305 32.60 -0.06 8.14
C GLY A 305 33.41 -0.95 9.07
N PRO A 306 32.81 -2.05 9.59
CA PRO A 306 33.50 -3.03 10.40
C PRO A 306 34.72 -3.60 9.67
N LYS A 307 35.87 -3.66 10.37
CA LYS A 307 37.15 -4.12 9.80
C LYS A 307 37.21 -5.65 9.67
N ASP A 308 36.68 -6.33 10.66
CA ASP A 308 36.68 -7.79 10.72
C ASP A 308 35.27 -8.30 10.43
N LYS A 309 35.04 -8.72 9.19
CA LYS A 309 33.84 -9.52 8.88
C LYS A 309 34.02 -10.90 9.51
N THR A 310 33.39 -11.11 10.64
CA THR A 310 33.39 -12.41 11.31
C THR A 310 32.84 -13.47 10.35
N ALA A 311 33.58 -14.54 10.16
CA ALA A 311 33.09 -15.67 9.36
C ALA A 311 31.77 -16.14 9.97
N ILE A 312 30.74 -16.28 9.13
CA ILE A 312 29.44 -16.78 9.53
C ILE A 312 29.59 -18.25 9.83
N GLY A 313 29.70 -18.60 11.10
CA GLY A 313 29.78 -20.00 11.56
C GLY A 313 28.42 -20.73 11.54
N VAL A 314 27.50 -20.32 10.66
CA VAL A 314 26.15 -20.87 10.51
C VAL A 314 26.05 -21.57 9.15
N GLU A 315 25.45 -22.72 9.13
CA GLU A 315 25.20 -23.47 7.90
C GLU A 315 24.25 -22.70 6.95
N LYS A 316 24.53 -22.77 5.64
CA LYS A 316 23.76 -22.04 4.60
C LYS A 316 22.25 -22.24 4.74
N ALA A 317 21.80 -23.48 4.91
CA ALA A 317 20.38 -23.80 5.02
C ALA A 317 19.73 -23.19 6.29
N GLU A 318 20.44 -23.21 7.41
CA GLU A 318 19.98 -22.62 8.66
C GLU A 318 19.83 -21.09 8.53
N LEU A 319 20.77 -20.44 7.86
CA LEU A 319 20.73 -19.00 7.65
C LEU A 319 19.57 -18.58 6.72
N ILE A 320 19.35 -19.34 5.63
CA ILE A 320 18.22 -19.12 4.73
C ILE A 320 16.89 -19.27 5.49
N GLU A 321 16.78 -20.27 6.36
CA GLU A 321 15.60 -20.47 7.19
C GLU A 321 15.40 -19.34 8.20
N ALA A 322 16.47 -18.86 8.84
CA ALA A 322 16.39 -17.71 9.74
C ALA A 322 15.90 -16.43 9.02
N VAL A 323 16.35 -16.19 7.78
CA VAL A 323 15.88 -15.08 6.96
C VAL A 323 14.42 -15.26 6.56
N ARG A 324 13.97 -16.47 6.24
CA ARG A 324 12.57 -16.78 5.95
C ARG A 324 11.68 -16.43 7.14
N GLN A 325 12.06 -16.88 8.33
CA GLN A 325 11.34 -16.59 9.58
C GLN A 325 11.31 -15.08 9.87
N ALA A 326 12.45 -14.40 9.72
CA ALA A 326 12.57 -12.97 9.91
C ALA A 326 11.67 -12.19 8.95
N LEU A 327 11.64 -12.58 7.68
CA LEU A 327 10.80 -11.95 6.66
C LEU A 327 9.31 -12.12 7.00
N TYR A 328 8.88 -13.34 7.33
CA TYR A 328 7.47 -13.59 7.63
C TYR A 328 7.00 -12.85 8.89
N MET A 329 7.75 -12.94 9.98
CA MET A 329 7.45 -12.19 11.21
C MET A 329 7.37 -10.68 10.95
N SER A 330 8.31 -10.13 10.20
CA SER A 330 8.35 -8.68 9.93
C SER A 330 7.22 -8.23 9.02
N LYS A 331 6.80 -9.07 8.04
CA LYS A 331 5.59 -8.83 7.24
C LYS A 331 4.35 -8.76 8.13
N ILE A 332 4.17 -9.71 9.06
CA ILE A 332 3.07 -9.69 10.02
C ILE A 332 3.09 -8.40 10.84
N CYS A 333 4.26 -7.97 11.34
CA CYS A 333 4.38 -6.68 12.05
C CYS A 333 3.99 -5.49 11.17
N SER A 334 4.35 -5.48 9.88
CA SER A 334 3.99 -4.42 8.93
C SER A 334 2.47 -4.32 8.74
N TYR A 335 1.80 -5.47 8.54
CA TYR A 335 0.34 -5.51 8.43
C TYR A 335 -0.33 -5.12 9.76
N ALA A 336 0.18 -5.60 10.90
CA ALA A 336 -0.33 -5.21 12.22
C ALA A 336 -0.27 -3.68 12.42
N GLN A 337 0.81 -3.03 12.01
CA GLN A 337 0.94 -1.57 12.03
C GLN A 337 -0.10 -0.90 11.12
N GLY A 338 -0.27 -1.38 9.89
CA GLY A 338 -1.25 -0.86 8.95
C GLY A 338 -2.69 -0.98 9.45
N PHE A 339 -3.08 -2.13 10.00
CA PHE A 339 -4.42 -2.32 10.57
C PHE A 339 -4.64 -1.50 11.84
N THR A 340 -3.63 -1.31 12.68
CA THR A 340 -3.71 -0.39 13.83
C THR A 340 -3.96 1.05 13.35
N GLN A 341 -3.32 1.48 12.27
CA GLN A 341 -3.56 2.79 11.68
C GLN A 341 -4.97 2.91 11.08
N LEU A 342 -5.46 1.87 10.39
CA LEU A 342 -6.84 1.85 9.89
C LEU A 342 -7.86 1.96 11.04
N LYS A 343 -7.61 1.29 12.16
CA LYS A 343 -8.47 1.39 13.35
C LYS A 343 -8.49 2.81 13.91
N ALA A 344 -7.34 3.42 14.12
CA ALA A 344 -7.26 4.80 14.61
C ALA A 344 -7.94 5.80 13.66
N ALA A 345 -7.75 5.64 12.35
CA ALA A 345 -8.43 6.48 11.37
C ALA A 345 -9.95 6.25 11.33
N SER A 346 -10.39 4.99 11.50
CA SER A 346 -11.81 4.66 11.59
C SER A 346 -12.49 5.38 12.75
N GLU A 347 -11.82 5.48 13.89
CA GLU A 347 -12.27 6.21 15.07
C GLU A 347 -12.22 7.73 14.86
N GLU A 348 -11.10 8.26 14.36
CA GLU A 348 -10.90 9.70 14.15
C GLU A 348 -11.89 10.31 13.16
N TYR A 349 -12.18 9.59 12.06
CA TYR A 349 -13.03 10.08 10.97
C TYR A 349 -14.45 9.52 10.98
N ASP A 350 -14.82 8.73 11.99
CA ASP A 350 -16.14 8.10 12.14
C ASP A 350 -16.53 7.24 10.90
N TRP A 351 -15.60 6.41 10.41
CA TRP A 351 -15.82 5.62 9.21
C TRP A 351 -16.42 4.24 9.45
N ASN A 352 -16.32 3.71 10.65
CA ASN A 352 -16.81 2.38 11.01
C ASN A 352 -16.31 1.29 10.05
N LEU A 353 -14.98 1.21 9.85
CA LEU A 353 -14.34 0.29 8.90
C LEU A 353 -14.50 -1.17 9.32
N ASP A 354 -14.81 -2.03 8.36
CA ASP A 354 -14.78 -3.49 8.50
C ASP A 354 -13.40 -4.05 8.09
N PHE A 355 -12.54 -4.29 9.06
CA PHE A 355 -11.15 -4.73 8.83
C PHE A 355 -11.07 -6.12 8.21
N GLY A 356 -11.98 -7.03 8.58
CA GLY A 356 -12.08 -8.35 7.99
C GLY A 356 -12.42 -8.28 6.50
N SER A 357 -13.44 -7.51 6.14
CA SER A 357 -13.79 -7.27 4.74
C SER A 357 -12.69 -6.57 3.96
N ILE A 358 -12.00 -5.58 4.55
CA ILE A 358 -10.88 -4.89 3.91
C ILE A 358 -9.76 -5.87 3.55
N SER A 359 -9.38 -6.80 4.46
CA SER A 359 -8.35 -7.79 4.17
C SER A 359 -8.71 -8.66 2.96
N MET A 360 -10.01 -8.96 2.77
CA MET A 360 -10.49 -9.79 1.66
C MET A 360 -10.42 -9.08 0.30
N LEU A 361 -10.47 -7.76 0.27
CA LEU A 361 -10.28 -7.00 -0.98
C LEU A 361 -8.86 -7.16 -1.53
N TRP A 362 -7.89 -7.44 -0.68
CA TRP A 362 -6.48 -7.55 -1.04
C TRP A 362 -6.07 -8.97 -1.48
N ARG A 363 -6.98 -9.94 -1.48
CA ARG A 363 -6.72 -11.34 -1.89
C ARG A 363 -6.41 -11.51 -3.39
N GLY A 364 -6.87 -10.59 -4.22
CA GLY A 364 -6.68 -10.65 -5.68
C GLY A 364 -6.65 -9.27 -6.31
N GLY A 365 -6.02 -9.14 -7.46
CA GLY A 365 -5.94 -7.88 -8.20
C GLY A 365 -5.20 -6.77 -7.46
N CYS A 366 -4.28 -7.09 -6.56
CA CYS A 366 -3.49 -6.10 -5.85
C CYS A 366 -2.06 -6.56 -5.57
N ILE A 367 -1.17 -5.61 -5.29
CA ILE A 367 0.26 -5.83 -5.10
C ILE A 367 0.57 -6.56 -3.79
N ILE A 368 -0.25 -6.39 -2.75
CA ILE A 368 -0.04 -7.01 -1.43
C ILE A 368 -0.84 -8.30 -1.23
N ARG A 369 -1.29 -8.95 -2.29
CA ARG A 369 -1.90 -10.28 -2.21
C ARG A 369 -0.98 -11.23 -1.43
N ALA A 370 -1.50 -11.86 -0.37
CA ALA A 370 -0.77 -12.76 0.51
C ALA A 370 -1.68 -13.86 1.08
N ALA A 371 -1.13 -15.02 1.38
CA ALA A 371 -1.88 -16.16 1.89
C ALA A 371 -2.56 -15.87 3.23
N PHE A 372 -1.89 -15.15 4.14
CA PHE A 372 -2.39 -14.89 5.50
C PHE A 372 -3.50 -13.81 5.60
N LEU A 373 -3.94 -13.22 4.49
CA LEU A 373 -5.06 -12.26 4.51
C LEU A 373 -6.36 -12.90 5.01
N GLN A 374 -6.55 -14.19 4.76
CA GLN A 374 -7.67 -14.95 5.31
C GLN A 374 -7.59 -15.03 6.84
N ASN A 375 -6.39 -15.22 7.41
CA ASN A 375 -6.19 -15.25 8.86
C ASN A 375 -6.46 -13.88 9.51
N ILE A 376 -6.18 -12.77 8.80
CA ILE A 376 -6.56 -11.43 9.26
C ILE A 376 -8.08 -11.30 9.36
N LYS A 377 -8.82 -11.77 8.35
CA LYS A 377 -10.28 -11.79 8.40
C LYS A 377 -10.79 -12.57 9.63
N GLU A 378 -10.29 -13.79 9.80
CA GLU A 378 -10.69 -14.67 10.91
C GLU A 378 -10.38 -14.05 12.28
N ALA A 379 -9.25 -13.37 12.41
CA ALA A 379 -8.89 -12.64 13.63
C ALA A 379 -9.92 -11.56 13.99
N TYR A 380 -10.32 -10.72 13.02
CA TYR A 380 -11.32 -9.67 13.27
C TYR A 380 -12.76 -10.17 13.35
N GLU A 381 -13.10 -11.30 12.71
CA GLU A 381 -14.39 -11.98 12.92
C GLU A 381 -14.50 -12.59 14.32
N THR A 382 -13.38 -13.09 14.85
CA THR A 382 -13.32 -13.66 16.20
C THR A 382 -13.34 -12.58 17.28
N ASN A 383 -12.64 -11.47 17.04
CA ASN A 383 -12.57 -10.33 17.96
C ASN A 383 -12.58 -9.01 17.18
N THR A 384 -13.76 -8.42 17.03
CA THR A 384 -13.95 -7.14 16.33
C THR A 384 -13.20 -5.96 16.98
N ASP A 385 -12.93 -6.05 18.29
CA ASP A 385 -12.23 -5.04 19.06
C ASP A 385 -10.72 -5.31 19.19
N LEU A 386 -10.19 -6.31 18.47
CA LEU A 386 -8.78 -6.68 18.51
C LEU A 386 -7.89 -5.43 18.36
N PRO A 387 -7.09 -5.09 19.39
CA PRO A 387 -6.31 -3.85 19.36
C PRO A 387 -5.09 -3.94 18.42
N ASN A 388 -4.58 -5.14 18.18
CA ASN A 388 -3.43 -5.38 17.32
C ASN A 388 -3.40 -6.84 16.87
N LEU A 389 -3.10 -7.11 15.62
CA LEU A 389 -3.03 -8.47 15.07
C LEU A 389 -2.06 -9.38 15.83
N LEU A 390 -0.99 -8.84 16.42
CA LEU A 390 0.00 -9.61 17.21
C LEU A 390 -0.60 -10.28 18.46
N LEU A 391 -1.80 -9.88 18.88
CA LEU A 391 -2.51 -10.48 20.03
C LEU A 391 -3.49 -11.58 19.62
N ASP A 392 -3.77 -11.74 18.33
CA ASP A 392 -4.53 -12.88 17.83
C ASP A 392 -3.72 -14.19 17.99
N PRO A 393 -4.34 -15.31 18.38
CA PRO A 393 -3.63 -16.57 18.64
C PRO A 393 -2.76 -17.06 17.50
N TYR A 394 -3.24 -16.97 16.24
CA TYR A 394 -2.48 -17.38 15.05
C TYR A 394 -1.21 -16.55 14.87
N PHE A 395 -1.36 -15.22 14.84
CA PHE A 395 -0.22 -14.32 14.63
C PHE A 395 0.73 -14.30 15.81
N LYS A 396 0.21 -14.43 17.05
CA LYS A 396 1.02 -14.53 18.26
C LYS A 396 1.96 -15.73 18.20
N GLU A 397 1.45 -16.93 17.87
CA GLU A 397 2.26 -18.15 17.77
C GLU A 397 3.43 -17.97 16.79
N ILE A 398 3.19 -17.35 15.64
CA ILE A 398 4.21 -17.12 14.63
C ILE A 398 5.28 -16.15 15.13
N VAL A 399 4.90 -14.98 15.65
CA VAL A 399 5.90 -13.99 16.10
C VAL A 399 6.72 -14.50 17.28
N GLU A 400 6.10 -15.28 18.19
CA GLU A 400 6.82 -15.92 19.29
C GLU A 400 7.83 -16.97 18.81
N SER A 401 7.45 -17.76 17.79
CA SER A 401 8.30 -18.80 17.22
C SER A 401 9.44 -18.24 16.36
N TYR A 402 9.18 -17.17 15.62
CA TYR A 402 10.12 -16.68 14.59
C TYR A 402 11.01 -15.51 15.02
N GLN A 403 10.76 -14.91 16.18
CA GLN A 403 11.61 -13.83 16.69
C GLN A 403 13.07 -14.21 16.84
N GLY A 404 13.37 -15.51 17.07
CA GLY A 404 14.74 -16.02 17.17
C GLY A 404 15.54 -15.80 15.89
N GLY A 405 14.96 -16.19 14.74
CA GLY A 405 15.55 -15.95 13.42
C GLY A 405 15.76 -14.47 13.12
N LEU A 406 14.75 -13.63 13.41
CA LEU A 406 14.87 -12.18 13.21
C LEU A 406 16.00 -11.56 14.06
N ARG A 407 16.14 -11.95 15.35
CA ARG A 407 17.21 -11.49 16.22
C ARG A 407 18.59 -11.94 15.74
N GLN A 408 18.68 -13.17 15.24
CA GLN A 408 19.91 -13.73 14.69
C GLN A 408 20.40 -12.90 13.50
N ILE A 409 19.55 -12.68 12.47
CA ILE A 409 19.95 -11.93 11.29
C ILE A 409 20.27 -10.46 11.60
N ILE A 410 19.54 -9.80 12.50
CA ILE A 410 19.83 -8.42 12.91
C ILE A 410 21.19 -8.34 13.61
N SER A 411 21.47 -9.25 14.55
CA SER A 411 22.76 -9.28 15.23
C SER A 411 23.92 -9.44 14.25
N MET A 412 23.77 -10.35 13.28
CA MET A 412 24.78 -10.59 12.25
C MET A 412 24.94 -9.39 11.31
N ALA A 413 23.83 -8.81 10.87
CA ALA A 413 23.85 -7.65 9.97
C ALA A 413 24.56 -6.44 10.60
N VAL A 414 24.25 -6.14 11.89
CA VAL A 414 24.91 -5.05 12.62
C VAL A 414 26.41 -5.27 12.73
N GLN A 415 26.85 -6.49 13.07
CA GLN A 415 28.27 -6.83 13.17
C GLN A 415 29.00 -6.73 11.83
N GLN A 416 28.32 -6.97 10.73
CA GLN A 416 28.89 -6.92 9.37
C GLN A 416 28.71 -5.58 8.66
N GLY A 417 27.98 -4.63 9.28
CA GLY A 417 27.67 -3.34 8.66
C GLY A 417 26.68 -3.44 7.49
N ILE A 418 25.79 -4.44 7.49
CA ILE A 418 24.74 -4.60 6.48
C ILE A 418 23.49 -3.80 6.92
N PRO A 419 23.03 -2.82 6.14
CA PRO A 419 21.86 -2.04 6.48
C PRO A 419 20.56 -2.85 6.29
N ILE A 420 19.78 -2.99 7.37
CA ILE A 420 18.49 -3.66 7.40
C ILE A 420 17.49 -2.86 8.27
N PRO A 421 17.17 -1.61 7.88
CA PRO A 421 16.36 -0.72 8.71
C PRO A 421 14.96 -1.25 8.99
N ALA A 422 14.28 -1.85 8.02
CA ALA A 422 12.92 -2.35 8.20
C ALA A 422 12.87 -3.58 9.13
N PHE A 423 13.81 -4.52 9.03
CA PHE A 423 13.93 -5.63 10.01
C PHE A 423 14.23 -5.11 11.42
N SER A 424 15.13 -4.13 11.52
CA SER A 424 15.46 -3.49 12.80
C SER A 424 14.24 -2.77 13.40
N ALA A 425 13.45 -2.11 12.58
CA ALA A 425 12.18 -1.49 12.99
C ALA A 425 11.16 -2.53 13.45
N ALA A 426 11.08 -3.69 12.78
CA ALA A 426 10.15 -4.76 13.13
C ALA A 426 10.42 -5.31 14.55
N ILE A 427 11.67 -5.66 14.86
CA ILE A 427 11.99 -6.19 16.20
C ILE A 427 11.85 -5.12 17.26
N SER A 428 12.22 -3.87 16.98
CA SER A 428 12.06 -2.75 17.91
C SER A 428 10.59 -2.47 18.22
N TYR A 429 9.73 -2.55 17.22
CA TYR A 429 8.27 -2.43 17.38
C TYR A 429 7.73 -3.56 18.27
N TYR A 430 8.04 -4.81 17.94
CA TYR A 430 7.61 -5.98 18.69
C TYR A 430 8.05 -5.91 20.16
N ASP A 431 9.33 -5.61 20.40
CA ASP A 431 9.86 -5.51 21.76
C ASP A 431 9.25 -4.34 22.53
N SER A 432 9.05 -3.20 21.91
CA SER A 432 8.39 -2.06 22.55
C SER A 432 6.94 -2.36 22.89
N TYR A 433 6.20 -2.98 21.96
CA TYR A 433 4.79 -3.29 22.15
C TYR A 433 4.53 -4.27 23.31
N ARG A 434 5.40 -5.29 23.48
CA ARG A 434 5.30 -6.28 24.58
C ARG A 434 5.95 -5.85 25.89
N THR A 435 6.62 -4.69 25.95
CA THR A 435 7.32 -4.23 27.14
C THR A 435 6.39 -3.43 28.05
N ALA A 436 6.08 -4.00 29.23
CA ALA A 436 5.15 -3.40 30.18
C ALA A 436 5.63 -2.05 30.75
N LYS A 437 6.93 -1.83 30.87
CA LYS A 437 7.51 -0.59 31.39
C LYS A 437 8.61 -0.08 30.48
N LEU A 438 8.30 0.92 29.71
CA LEU A 438 9.22 1.61 28.80
C LEU A 438 10.02 2.71 29.53
N PRO A 439 11.16 3.14 28.99
CA PRO A 439 11.97 4.23 29.55
C PRO A 439 11.34 5.63 29.40
N ALA A 440 10.10 5.70 28.96
CA ALA A 440 9.35 6.93 28.79
C ALA A 440 9.10 7.69 30.11
N ASN A 441 9.23 7.01 31.24
CA ASN A 441 9.21 7.64 32.57
C ASN A 441 10.35 8.66 32.76
N LEU A 442 11.57 8.33 32.28
CA LEU A 442 12.69 9.26 32.32
C LEU A 442 12.46 10.45 31.34
N LEU A 443 11.97 10.16 30.14
CA LEU A 443 11.63 11.21 29.19
C LEU A 443 10.60 12.19 29.79
N GLN A 444 9.56 11.68 30.45
CA GLN A 444 8.54 12.52 31.07
C GLN A 444 9.10 13.30 32.27
N ALA A 445 10.00 12.71 33.05
CA ALA A 445 10.70 13.41 34.12
C ALA A 445 11.58 14.55 33.57
N GLN A 446 12.29 14.34 32.47
CA GLN A 446 13.06 15.41 31.81
C GLN A 446 12.16 16.55 31.32
N ARG A 447 11.00 16.25 30.75
CA ARG A 447 10.02 17.24 30.34
C ARG A 447 9.49 18.06 31.52
N ASP A 448 9.23 17.39 32.64
CA ASP A 448 8.80 18.06 33.86
C ASP A 448 9.91 18.94 34.47
N TYR A 449 11.16 18.48 34.42
CA TYR A 449 12.32 19.20 34.91
C TYR A 449 12.54 20.53 34.22
N PHE A 450 12.55 20.53 32.85
CA PHE A 450 12.84 21.76 32.10
C PHE A 450 11.65 22.63 31.79
N GLY A 451 10.43 22.08 31.85
CA GLY A 451 9.24 22.82 31.35
C GLY A 451 7.98 22.66 32.20
N ALA A 452 8.05 22.07 33.38
CA ALA A 452 6.89 21.79 34.24
C ALA A 452 5.72 21.10 33.49
N HIS A 453 6.08 20.17 32.55
CA HIS A 453 5.09 19.49 31.72
C HIS A 453 4.28 18.43 32.47
N THR A 454 4.51 18.31 33.76
CA THR A 454 3.79 17.41 34.66
C THR A 454 3.96 15.93 34.34
N TYR A 455 3.57 15.06 35.23
CA TYR A 455 3.58 13.61 35.06
C TYR A 455 2.46 12.94 35.87
N LYS A 456 2.08 11.72 35.45
CA LYS A 456 1.24 10.82 36.23
C LYS A 456 2.10 9.84 37.01
N ARG A 457 1.61 9.35 38.15
CA ARG A 457 2.30 8.36 38.99
C ARG A 457 1.66 6.98 38.83
N VAL A 458 2.44 5.92 39.10
CA VAL A 458 1.96 4.53 39.07
C VAL A 458 1.25 4.10 40.35
N ASP A 459 1.45 4.85 41.47
CA ASP A 459 1.00 4.52 42.80
C ASP A 459 -0.17 5.36 43.31
N LYS A 460 -0.56 6.42 42.57
CA LYS A 460 -1.72 7.26 42.89
C LYS A 460 -2.19 8.07 41.70
N GLU A 461 -3.46 8.38 41.71
CA GLU A 461 -4.10 9.22 40.69
C GLU A 461 -3.70 10.69 40.82
N GLY A 462 -3.85 11.43 39.72
CA GLY A 462 -3.60 12.85 39.62
C GLY A 462 -2.48 13.21 38.66
N THR A 463 -2.22 14.50 38.58
CA THR A 463 -1.16 15.12 37.77
C THR A 463 -0.20 15.83 38.71
N PHE A 464 1.07 15.59 38.53
CA PHE A 464 2.12 16.03 39.47
C PHE A 464 3.19 16.83 38.74
N HIS A 465 3.79 17.74 39.49
CA HIS A 465 5.00 18.47 39.14
C HIS A 465 5.97 18.42 40.29
N THR A 466 7.25 18.28 40.01
CA THR A 466 8.31 18.26 41.02
C THR A 466 9.20 19.48 40.88
N LYS A 467 9.46 20.17 41.99
CA LYS A 467 10.58 21.11 42.08
C LYS A 467 11.88 20.32 42.19
N TRP A 468 12.59 20.16 41.07
CA TRP A 468 13.73 19.27 40.93
C TRP A 468 15.01 19.84 41.58
N ILE A 469 15.13 21.15 41.73
CA ILE A 469 16.26 21.89 42.31
C ILE A 469 15.75 22.99 43.26
#